data_d37cd828c748010d3017528e7584044c
#
_entry.id   d37cd828c748010d3017528e7584044c
#
_cell.length_a   1.000
_cell.length_b   1.000
_cell.length_c   1.000
_cell.angle_alpha   90.00
_cell.angle_beta   90.00
_cell.angle_gamma   90.00
#
_symmetry.space_group_name_H-M   'P 1'
#
loop_
_entity.id
_entity.type
_entity.pdbx_description
1 polymer ?
#
loop_
_entity_poly.entity_id
_entity_poly.type
_entity_poly.pdbx_seq_one_letter_code
_entity_poly.pdbx_strand_id
1 'polypeptide(L)'
;VCRVAIILLCGPALPPLHGVGAAPALRVFVEPDAGVGPVVAFIDAARSRLDGEVYLASSKPVLAALERAAARGVRVRVLLEQHPYGTGSAVPALVYRSLQAHGVSVGWANPAFRYTHAKFMVEPDRGQALIGTMNWTTSAFTKNREFGVIDGDPAVVGESEAVFAADLRRSRVPGSVAALVVSPLNARASLLRLIGVARRTLEVYAEETYDRQIEAALAAAVRRGVRVRMVTTGQGDVATLERAGVQVVIRQAPYIHAKAIVADQRAVFIGSENLSSTSLDQNREMGLVLTETAAINAVETAFAADWQGVATAAPGTPEPGRTPATATGTLRVQVRVRPNPTSDGTLTTVTATTAPRAQCSVVVRYASGHTSGSRFLQGLKETDSAGTIAWSWTPATRTRGAATATVSCTLGTRRGTGVARFVVQ
;
A
#
# COMPACT_ATOMS: atom_id res chain seq x y z
N VAL A 1 -84.20 -33.31 -0.19
CA VAL A 1 -83.20 -32.81 0.74
C VAL A 1 -81.81 -33.23 0.21
N CYS A 2 -81.17 -32.38 -0.55
CA CYS A 2 -79.79 -32.57 -1.12
C CYS A 2 -78.79 -32.04 -0.08
N ARG A 3 -77.86 -32.87 0.37
CA ARG A 3 -76.71 -32.47 1.17
C ARG A 3 -75.55 -32.24 0.23
N VAL A 4 -75.05 -30.99 0.18
CA VAL A 4 -73.81 -30.62 -0.52
C VAL A 4 -72.66 -30.83 0.46
N ALA A 5 -71.69 -31.69 0.12
CA ALA A 5 -70.44 -31.88 0.86
C ALA A 5 -69.39 -30.91 0.30
N ILE A 6 -68.92 -30.02 1.17
CA ILE A 6 -67.78 -29.12 0.83
C ILE A 6 -66.50 -29.88 1.15
N ILE A 7 -65.71 -30.19 0.11
CA ILE A 7 -64.34 -30.73 0.27
C ILE A 7 -63.38 -29.54 0.37
N LEU A 8 -62.79 -29.34 1.56
CA LEU A 8 -61.66 -28.44 1.75
C LEU A 8 -60.39 -29.11 1.19
N LEU A 9 -59.88 -28.59 0.10
CA LEU A 9 -58.56 -28.93 -0.40
C LEU A 9 -57.51 -28.16 0.42
N CYS A 10 -56.82 -28.87 1.32
CA CYS A 10 -55.55 -28.35 1.91
C CYS A 10 -54.49 -28.32 0.82
N GLY A 11 -54.14 -27.15 0.36
CA GLY A 11 -52.96 -26.93 -0.47
C GLY A 11 -51.65 -27.10 0.30
N PRO A 12 -50.56 -27.55 -0.33
CA PRO A 12 -49.26 -27.69 0.37
C PRO A 12 -48.80 -26.33 0.89
N ALA A 13 -48.39 -26.29 2.17
CA ALA A 13 -47.77 -25.13 2.77
C ALA A 13 -46.46 -24.80 2.02
N LEU A 14 -46.35 -23.57 1.55
CA LEU A 14 -45.09 -23.04 1.00
C LEU A 14 -44.00 -23.10 2.08
N PRO A 15 -42.78 -23.56 1.76
CA PRO A 15 -41.67 -23.52 2.71
C PRO A 15 -41.38 -22.06 3.09
N PRO A 16 -40.92 -21.80 4.33
CA PRO A 16 -40.58 -20.46 4.75
C PRO A 16 -39.47 -19.90 3.84
N LEU A 17 -39.70 -18.72 3.29
CA LEU A 17 -38.66 -17.93 2.64
C LEU A 17 -37.56 -17.72 3.66
N HIS A 18 -36.42 -18.36 3.44
CA HIS A 18 -35.21 -18.04 4.20
C HIS A 18 -34.95 -16.56 3.98
N GLY A 19 -35.06 -15.79 5.08
CA GLY A 19 -34.80 -14.37 5.04
C GLY A 19 -33.41 -14.16 4.44
N VAL A 20 -33.35 -13.38 3.35
CA VAL A 20 -32.10 -12.84 2.83
C VAL A 20 -31.56 -11.96 3.96
N GLY A 21 -30.65 -12.50 4.75
CA GLY A 21 -29.95 -11.71 5.75
C GLY A 21 -29.38 -10.48 5.07
N ALA A 22 -29.58 -9.29 5.67
CA ALA A 22 -28.96 -8.07 5.15
C ALA A 22 -27.48 -8.35 4.89
N ALA A 23 -27.01 -7.96 3.72
CA ALA A 23 -25.59 -8.08 3.37
C ALA A 23 -24.75 -7.51 4.52
N PRO A 24 -23.70 -8.18 4.98
CA PRO A 24 -22.92 -7.69 6.10
C PRO A 24 -22.39 -6.31 5.74
N ALA A 25 -22.65 -5.35 6.65
CA ALA A 25 -22.28 -3.96 6.45
C ALA A 25 -20.77 -3.81 6.17
N LEU A 26 -20.42 -2.95 5.23
CA LEU A 26 -19.04 -2.53 4.97
C LEU A 26 -18.37 -2.12 6.30
N ARG A 27 -17.17 -2.64 6.54
CA ARG A 27 -16.37 -2.30 7.70
C ARG A 27 -14.96 -1.90 7.28
N VAL A 28 -14.55 -0.72 7.69
CA VAL A 28 -13.18 -0.22 7.48
C VAL A 28 -12.45 -0.18 8.82
N PHE A 29 -11.18 -0.55 8.83
CA PHE A 29 -10.31 -0.43 9.99
C PHE A 29 -8.97 0.17 9.59
N VAL A 30 -8.34 0.85 10.54
CA VAL A 30 -7.14 1.67 10.34
C VAL A 30 -6.03 1.18 11.25
N GLU A 31 -4.85 0.90 10.68
CA GLU A 31 -3.67 0.52 11.42
C GLU A 31 -2.76 1.75 11.68
N PRO A 32 -2.00 1.72 12.77
CA PRO A 32 -1.80 0.61 13.73
C PRO A 32 -2.87 0.53 14.84
N ASP A 33 -3.90 1.38 14.79
CA ASP A 33 -4.84 1.57 15.92
C ASP A 33 -5.75 0.35 16.14
N ALA A 34 -6.17 -0.33 15.07
CA ALA A 34 -7.02 -1.52 15.14
C ALA A 34 -6.23 -2.78 15.54
N GLY A 35 -4.94 -2.81 15.24
CA GLY A 35 -4.08 -3.98 15.45
C GLY A 35 -4.52 -5.20 14.63
N VAL A 36 -3.94 -6.35 14.93
CA VAL A 36 -4.19 -7.59 14.17
C VAL A 36 -5.60 -8.18 14.37
N GLY A 37 -6.36 -7.67 15.34
CA GLY A 37 -7.66 -8.21 15.75
C GLY A 37 -8.67 -8.40 14.62
N PRO A 38 -8.94 -7.40 13.78
CA PRO A 38 -9.90 -7.51 12.67
C PRO A 38 -9.57 -8.64 11.69
N VAL A 39 -8.29 -8.81 11.34
CA VAL A 39 -7.82 -9.86 10.41
C VAL A 39 -7.95 -11.24 11.05
N VAL A 40 -7.55 -11.39 12.32
CA VAL A 40 -7.69 -12.65 13.07
C VAL A 40 -9.15 -13.03 13.22
N ALA A 41 -10.02 -12.07 13.58
CA ALA A 41 -11.45 -12.32 13.71
C ALA A 41 -12.10 -12.73 12.38
N PHE A 42 -11.68 -12.14 11.25
CA PHE A 42 -12.13 -12.55 9.93
C PHE A 42 -11.80 -14.02 9.65
N ILE A 43 -10.56 -14.44 9.90
CA ILE A 43 -10.10 -15.82 9.70
C ILE A 43 -10.78 -16.79 10.67
N ASP A 44 -10.90 -16.42 11.95
CA ASP A 44 -11.50 -17.29 12.97
C ASP A 44 -13.01 -17.49 12.77
N ALA A 45 -13.67 -16.59 12.05
CA ALA A 45 -15.08 -16.68 11.69
C ALA A 45 -15.34 -17.60 10.48
N ALA A 46 -14.31 -18.01 9.73
CA ALA A 46 -14.43 -18.88 8.57
C ALA A 46 -15.04 -20.24 8.92
N ARG A 47 -15.97 -20.74 8.07
CA ARG A 47 -16.76 -21.96 8.34
C ARG A 47 -16.38 -23.15 7.45
N SER A 48 -16.33 -22.97 6.14
CA SER A 48 -16.03 -24.08 5.21
C SER A 48 -14.91 -23.76 4.23
N ARG A 49 -14.75 -22.52 3.80
CA ARG A 49 -13.70 -22.12 2.85
C ARG A 49 -13.16 -20.74 3.15
N LEU A 50 -11.84 -20.60 3.08
CA LEU A 50 -11.11 -19.33 3.16
C LEU A 50 -9.99 -19.35 2.10
N ASP A 51 -10.01 -18.38 1.22
CA ASP A 51 -8.99 -18.18 0.18
C ASP A 51 -8.25 -16.88 0.45
N GLY A 52 -6.93 -16.86 0.33
CA GLY A 52 -6.17 -15.64 0.57
C GLY A 52 -4.92 -15.55 -0.29
N GLU A 53 -4.55 -14.33 -0.61
CA GLU A 53 -3.37 -14.01 -1.39
C GLU A 53 -2.62 -12.84 -0.74
N VAL A 54 -1.30 -13.02 -0.55
CA VAL A 54 -0.50 -12.02 0.15
C VAL A 54 0.94 -11.99 -0.31
N TYR A 55 1.46 -10.77 -0.38
CA TYR A 55 2.87 -10.53 -0.71
C TYR A 55 3.83 -10.96 0.39
N LEU A 56 3.58 -10.59 1.65
CA LEU A 56 4.38 -10.95 2.82
C LEU A 56 3.51 -11.42 3.97
N ALA A 57 3.85 -12.59 4.53
CA ALA A 57 3.23 -13.14 5.73
C ALA A 57 4.30 -13.53 6.75
N SER A 58 4.23 -12.93 7.95
CA SER A 58 5.14 -13.26 9.07
C SER A 58 4.51 -12.96 10.44
N SER A 59 3.28 -12.47 10.46
CA SER A 59 2.53 -12.21 11.71
C SER A 59 2.12 -13.53 12.36
N LYS A 60 2.73 -13.87 13.48
CA LYS A 60 2.39 -15.09 14.22
C LYS A 60 0.89 -15.22 14.53
N PRO A 61 0.16 -14.17 15.00
CA PRO A 61 -1.28 -14.28 15.21
C PRO A 61 -2.08 -14.62 13.95
N VAL A 62 -1.72 -14.05 12.77
CA VAL A 62 -2.40 -14.35 11.51
C VAL A 62 -2.12 -15.79 11.06
N LEU A 63 -0.85 -16.21 11.10
CA LEU A 63 -0.48 -17.59 10.73
C LEU A 63 -1.19 -18.61 11.63
N ALA A 64 -1.17 -18.38 12.94
CA ALA A 64 -1.88 -19.25 13.90
C ALA A 64 -3.41 -19.26 13.69
N ALA A 65 -4.02 -18.16 13.23
CA ALA A 65 -5.45 -18.14 12.90
C ALA A 65 -5.75 -19.00 11.66
N LEU A 66 -4.91 -18.93 10.61
CA LEU A 66 -5.03 -19.78 9.42
C LEU A 66 -4.88 -21.28 9.78
N GLU A 67 -3.90 -21.61 10.62
CA GLU A 67 -3.67 -22.97 11.13
C GLU A 67 -4.88 -23.47 11.96
N ARG A 68 -5.43 -22.64 12.87
CA ARG A 68 -6.66 -22.97 13.62
C ARG A 68 -7.86 -23.15 12.70
N ALA A 69 -8.02 -22.33 11.65
CA ALA A 69 -9.10 -22.49 10.69
C ALA A 69 -8.99 -23.84 9.97
N ALA A 70 -7.80 -24.23 9.51
CA ALA A 70 -7.55 -25.54 8.90
C ALA A 70 -7.84 -26.68 9.90
N ALA A 71 -7.39 -26.56 11.17
CA ALA A 71 -7.65 -27.56 12.21
C ALA A 71 -9.15 -27.73 12.53
N ARG A 72 -9.99 -26.67 12.32
CA ARG A 72 -11.45 -26.77 12.43
C ARG A 72 -12.12 -27.42 11.21
N GLY A 73 -11.36 -27.82 10.19
CA GLY A 73 -11.89 -28.41 8.96
C GLY A 73 -12.23 -27.39 7.86
N VAL A 74 -11.91 -26.11 8.05
CA VAL A 74 -12.04 -25.09 6.99
C VAL A 74 -11.03 -25.39 5.89
N ARG A 75 -11.48 -25.40 4.64
CA ARG A 75 -10.58 -25.48 3.48
C ARG A 75 -9.86 -24.15 3.28
N VAL A 76 -8.71 -24.00 3.89
CA VAL A 76 -7.87 -22.81 3.78
C VAL A 76 -6.89 -22.95 2.61
N ARG A 77 -6.91 -21.99 1.67
CA ARG A 77 -5.96 -21.92 0.55
C ARG A 77 -5.26 -20.56 0.57
N VAL A 78 -3.93 -20.55 0.47
CA VAL A 78 -3.13 -19.33 0.50
C VAL A 78 -2.14 -19.31 -0.65
N LEU A 79 -2.10 -18.22 -1.41
CA LEU A 79 -1.05 -17.94 -2.39
C LEU A 79 -0.06 -16.94 -1.78
N LEU A 80 1.23 -17.30 -1.80
CA LEU A 80 2.34 -16.51 -1.27
C LEU A 80 3.27 -16.05 -2.39
N GLU A 81 3.72 -14.79 -2.34
CA GLU A 81 4.82 -14.34 -3.18
C GLU A 81 6.11 -15.08 -2.81
N GLN A 82 6.74 -15.73 -3.80
CA GLN A 82 7.93 -16.54 -3.59
C GLN A 82 9.20 -15.70 -3.41
N HIS A 83 9.28 -14.58 -4.12
CA HIS A 83 10.47 -13.74 -4.22
C HIS A 83 10.17 -12.28 -3.88
N PRO A 84 9.67 -11.99 -2.66
CA PRO A 84 9.33 -10.62 -2.30
C PRO A 84 10.60 -9.76 -2.28
N TYR A 85 10.46 -8.56 -2.81
CA TYR A 85 11.56 -7.61 -2.93
C TYR A 85 12.23 -7.33 -1.56
N GLY A 86 13.54 -7.38 -1.52
CA GLY A 86 14.31 -7.02 -0.32
C GLY A 86 14.27 -8.03 0.85
N THR A 87 13.47 -9.08 0.77
CA THR A 87 13.28 -10.05 1.87
C THR A 87 14.01 -11.38 1.61
N GLY A 88 14.31 -11.67 0.33
CA GLY A 88 14.79 -12.99 -0.10
C GLY A 88 13.71 -14.07 0.05
N SER A 89 14.00 -15.27 -0.46
CA SER A 89 13.06 -16.41 -0.50
C SER A 89 13.00 -17.23 0.80
N ALA A 90 13.90 -17.01 1.75
CA ALA A 90 13.99 -17.83 2.96
C ALA A 90 12.75 -17.68 3.87
N VAL A 91 12.29 -16.44 4.12
CA VAL A 91 11.12 -16.19 4.96
C VAL A 91 9.83 -16.73 4.34
N PRO A 92 9.51 -16.46 3.06
CA PRO A 92 8.35 -17.09 2.41
C PRO A 92 8.39 -18.60 2.43
N ALA A 93 9.56 -19.23 2.22
CA ALA A 93 9.71 -20.68 2.25
C ALA A 93 9.47 -21.28 3.64
N LEU A 94 9.84 -20.58 4.73
CA LEU A 94 9.53 -21.01 6.09
C LEU A 94 8.03 -20.95 6.36
N VAL A 95 7.38 -19.85 6.00
CA VAL A 95 5.92 -19.67 6.15
C VAL A 95 5.17 -20.72 5.35
N TYR A 96 5.57 -20.96 4.10
CA TYR A 96 5.00 -21.99 3.23
C TYR A 96 4.98 -23.35 3.92
N ARG A 97 6.16 -23.80 4.40
CA ARG A 97 6.29 -25.09 5.08
C ARG A 97 5.50 -25.16 6.40
N SER A 98 5.49 -24.09 7.19
CA SER A 98 4.72 -24.04 8.43
C SER A 98 3.23 -24.21 8.17
N LEU A 99 2.66 -23.42 7.29
CA LEU A 99 1.23 -23.48 6.96
C LEU A 99 0.85 -24.85 6.36
N GLN A 100 1.68 -25.38 5.46
CA GLN A 100 1.45 -26.70 4.85
C GLN A 100 1.45 -27.82 5.91
N ALA A 101 2.38 -27.78 6.87
CA ALA A 101 2.47 -28.76 7.95
C ALA A 101 1.22 -28.76 8.87
N HIS A 102 0.48 -27.63 8.90
CA HIS A 102 -0.75 -27.49 9.70
C HIS A 102 -2.04 -27.59 8.85
N GLY A 103 -1.96 -28.21 7.66
CA GLY A 103 -3.14 -28.51 6.85
C GLY A 103 -3.67 -27.38 5.97
N VAL A 104 -2.96 -26.24 5.89
CA VAL A 104 -3.29 -25.17 4.95
C VAL A 104 -2.80 -25.55 3.55
N SER A 105 -3.64 -25.43 2.53
CA SER A 105 -3.24 -25.60 1.13
C SER A 105 -2.50 -24.34 0.66
N VAL A 106 -1.18 -24.42 0.60
CA VAL A 106 -0.32 -23.27 0.22
C VAL A 106 0.18 -23.46 -1.20
N GLY A 107 0.10 -22.38 -1.98
CA GLY A 107 0.67 -22.31 -3.33
C GLY A 107 1.61 -21.11 -3.48
N TRP A 108 2.53 -21.21 -4.43
CA TRP A 108 3.29 -20.04 -4.88
C TRP A 108 2.46 -19.24 -5.87
N ALA A 109 2.50 -17.94 -5.72
CA ALA A 109 1.83 -16.98 -6.57
C ALA A 109 2.16 -17.15 -8.05
N ASN A 110 1.37 -16.56 -8.91
CA ASN A 110 1.51 -16.68 -10.35
C ASN A 110 2.77 -15.94 -10.84
N PRO A 111 3.78 -16.64 -11.40
CA PRO A 111 5.03 -16.03 -11.84
C PRO A 111 4.91 -15.18 -13.11
N ALA A 112 3.72 -15.09 -13.71
CA ALA A 112 3.46 -14.18 -14.83
C ALA A 112 3.48 -12.71 -14.40
N PHE A 113 3.24 -12.43 -13.13
CA PHE A 113 3.36 -11.09 -12.56
C PHE A 113 4.78 -10.81 -12.09
N ARG A 114 5.18 -9.54 -12.13
CA ARG A 114 6.45 -9.12 -11.53
C ARG A 114 6.50 -9.47 -10.05
N TYR A 115 5.41 -9.19 -9.35
CA TYR A 115 5.10 -9.61 -8.00
C TYR A 115 3.60 -9.84 -7.85
N THR A 116 3.22 -10.81 -7.04
CA THR A 116 1.89 -10.85 -6.48
C THR A 116 1.90 -10.00 -5.21
N HIS A 117 1.46 -8.75 -5.36
CA HIS A 117 1.52 -7.75 -4.29
C HIS A 117 0.14 -7.46 -3.68
N ALA A 118 -0.91 -8.16 -4.11
CA ALA A 118 -2.23 -8.12 -3.51
C ALA A 118 -2.21 -8.58 -2.03
N LYS A 119 -3.15 -8.11 -1.22
CA LYS A 119 -3.37 -8.49 0.16
C LYS A 119 -4.87 -8.59 0.40
N PHE A 120 -5.40 -9.78 0.19
CA PHE A 120 -6.83 -10.02 0.38
C PHE A 120 -7.12 -11.43 0.87
N MET A 121 -8.30 -11.59 1.43
CA MET A 121 -8.93 -12.88 1.74
C MET A 121 -10.38 -12.83 1.28
N VAL A 122 -10.91 -13.96 0.86
CA VAL A 122 -12.33 -14.11 0.54
C VAL A 122 -12.92 -15.32 1.23
N GLU A 123 -14.09 -15.13 1.78
CA GLU A 123 -14.85 -16.13 2.51
C GLU A 123 -16.23 -16.27 1.88
N PRO A 124 -16.36 -17.11 0.84
CA PRO A 124 -17.58 -17.20 0.04
C PRO A 124 -18.81 -17.61 0.82
N ASP A 125 -18.66 -18.51 1.80
CA ASP A 125 -19.77 -19.05 2.56
C ASP A 125 -20.43 -18.02 3.49
N ARG A 126 -19.67 -16.99 3.88
CA ARG A 126 -20.18 -15.85 4.62
C ARG A 126 -20.46 -14.65 3.72
N GLY A 127 -20.15 -14.77 2.43
CA GLY A 127 -20.28 -13.68 1.49
C GLY A 127 -19.47 -12.46 1.89
N GLN A 128 -18.18 -12.63 2.26
CA GLN A 128 -17.31 -11.55 2.68
C GLN A 128 -15.94 -11.62 2.02
N ALA A 129 -15.39 -10.45 1.68
CA ALA A 129 -14.00 -10.27 1.29
C ALA A 129 -13.33 -9.28 2.23
N LEU A 130 -12.06 -9.54 2.58
CA LEU A 130 -11.16 -8.62 3.26
C LEU A 130 -10.10 -8.19 2.25
N ILE A 131 -10.03 -6.90 1.96
CA ILE A 131 -9.07 -6.31 1.02
C ILE A 131 -8.34 -5.20 1.76
N GLY A 132 -7.03 -5.10 1.60
CA GLY A 132 -6.29 -4.10 2.33
C GLY A 132 -4.95 -3.69 1.73
N THR A 133 -4.38 -2.68 2.37
CA THR A 133 -3.03 -2.20 2.05
C THR A 133 -1.96 -3.02 2.77
N MET A 134 -2.34 -3.66 3.91
CA MET A 134 -1.44 -4.28 4.86
C MET A 134 -0.93 -5.66 4.40
N ASN A 135 0.36 -5.88 4.47
CA ASN A 135 0.93 -7.22 4.51
C ASN A 135 0.51 -7.94 5.81
N TRP A 136 0.55 -9.27 5.83
CA TRP A 136 0.28 -10.01 7.08
C TRP A 136 1.55 -10.11 7.93
N THR A 137 2.10 -8.94 8.30
CA THR A 137 3.34 -8.81 9.06
C THR A 137 3.10 -8.07 10.37
N THR A 138 3.96 -8.29 11.37
CA THR A 138 3.84 -7.58 12.66
C THR A 138 3.93 -6.06 12.49
N SER A 139 4.82 -5.57 11.63
CA SER A 139 4.97 -4.13 11.40
C SER A 139 3.72 -3.49 10.79
N ALA A 140 3.00 -4.22 9.91
CA ALA A 140 1.76 -3.74 9.31
C ALA A 140 0.69 -3.43 10.38
N PHE A 141 0.63 -4.24 11.45
CA PHE A 141 -0.37 -4.10 12.52
C PHE A 141 0.08 -3.25 13.72
N THR A 142 1.35 -2.82 13.78
CA THR A 142 1.87 -2.15 15.00
C THR A 142 2.64 -0.87 14.73
N LYS A 143 3.03 -0.60 13.49
CA LYS A 143 3.93 0.52 13.15
C LYS A 143 3.52 1.30 11.90
N ASN A 144 2.81 0.65 10.98
CA ASN A 144 2.47 1.26 9.71
C ASN A 144 1.09 1.91 9.75
N ARG A 145 0.91 2.98 8.97
CA ARG A 145 -0.40 3.42 8.55
C ARG A 145 -0.85 2.52 7.41
N GLU A 146 -1.96 1.80 7.63
CA GLU A 146 -2.59 0.90 6.68
C GLU A 146 -4.11 1.02 6.77
N PHE A 147 -4.81 0.52 5.75
CA PHE A 147 -6.27 0.43 5.74
C PHE A 147 -6.71 -0.99 5.35
N GLY A 148 -7.74 -1.49 6.03
CA GLY A 148 -8.40 -2.74 5.68
C GLY A 148 -9.89 -2.53 5.53
N VAL A 149 -10.48 -3.21 4.55
CA VAL A 149 -11.90 -3.19 4.23
C VAL A 149 -12.42 -4.62 4.30
N ILE A 150 -13.48 -4.83 5.07
CA ILE A 150 -14.29 -6.06 5.02
C ILE A 150 -15.58 -5.67 4.31
N ASP A 151 -15.84 -6.28 3.17
CA ASP A 151 -16.97 -5.98 2.31
C ASP A 151 -17.81 -7.22 2.07
N GLY A 152 -19.12 -7.07 2.11
CA GLY A 152 -20.09 -8.12 1.83
C GLY A 152 -20.87 -7.90 0.54
N ASP A 153 -20.48 -6.95 -0.30
CA ASP A 153 -21.08 -6.78 -1.63
C ASP A 153 -20.86 -8.05 -2.47
N PRO A 154 -21.92 -8.68 -3.00
CA PRO A 154 -21.80 -9.92 -3.78
C PRO A 154 -20.89 -9.78 -5.01
N ALA A 155 -20.81 -8.59 -5.63
CA ALA A 155 -19.93 -8.36 -6.78
C ALA A 155 -18.46 -8.32 -6.32
N VAL A 156 -18.16 -7.65 -5.21
CA VAL A 156 -16.80 -7.61 -4.60
C VAL A 156 -16.36 -9.02 -4.22
N VAL A 157 -17.22 -9.78 -3.57
CA VAL A 157 -16.92 -11.17 -3.15
C VAL A 157 -16.71 -12.05 -4.38
N GLY A 158 -17.63 -12.04 -5.34
CA GLY A 158 -17.54 -12.86 -6.56
C GLY A 158 -16.33 -12.54 -7.42
N GLU A 159 -15.99 -11.25 -7.59
CA GLU A 159 -14.80 -10.85 -8.33
C GLU A 159 -13.51 -11.24 -7.59
N SER A 160 -13.47 -11.13 -6.24
CA SER A 160 -12.34 -11.59 -5.41
C SER A 160 -12.11 -13.11 -5.55
N GLU A 161 -13.19 -13.90 -5.55
CA GLU A 161 -13.11 -15.34 -5.83
C GLU A 161 -12.57 -15.63 -7.23
N ALA A 162 -13.06 -14.88 -8.23
CA ALA A 162 -12.65 -15.07 -9.62
C ALA A 162 -11.16 -14.75 -9.81
N VAL A 163 -10.66 -13.66 -9.18
CA VAL A 163 -9.24 -13.30 -9.20
C VAL A 163 -8.42 -14.39 -8.53
N PHE A 164 -8.74 -14.78 -7.28
CA PHE A 164 -8.03 -15.85 -6.58
C PHE A 164 -8.00 -17.16 -7.39
N ALA A 165 -9.15 -17.57 -7.93
CA ALA A 165 -9.25 -18.79 -8.70
C ALA A 165 -8.45 -18.74 -10.01
N ALA A 166 -8.35 -17.59 -10.66
CA ALA A 166 -7.52 -17.38 -11.83
C ALA A 166 -6.03 -17.44 -11.49
N ASP A 167 -5.60 -16.79 -10.42
CA ASP A 167 -4.21 -16.77 -9.98
C ASP A 167 -3.76 -18.17 -9.49
N LEU A 168 -4.62 -18.89 -8.77
CA LEU A 168 -4.38 -20.27 -8.39
C LEU A 168 -4.19 -21.22 -9.60
N ARG A 169 -4.97 -21.02 -10.65
CA ARG A 169 -4.87 -21.79 -11.90
C ARG A 169 -3.84 -21.23 -12.89
N ARG A 170 -3.22 -20.10 -12.57
CA ARG A 170 -2.31 -19.36 -13.45
C ARG A 170 -2.96 -19.04 -14.80
N SER A 171 -4.22 -18.65 -14.76
CA SER A 171 -5.06 -18.33 -15.93
C SER A 171 -5.45 -16.85 -15.92
N ARG A 172 -6.08 -16.40 -17.00
CA ARG A 172 -6.69 -15.07 -17.04
C ARG A 172 -7.92 -15.01 -16.15
N VAL A 173 -8.16 -13.86 -15.51
CA VAL A 173 -9.41 -13.58 -14.80
C VAL A 173 -10.55 -13.60 -15.83
N PRO A 174 -11.61 -14.40 -15.62
CA PRO A 174 -12.73 -14.46 -16.55
C PRO A 174 -13.63 -13.23 -16.42
N GLY A 175 -14.15 -12.75 -17.54
CA GLY A 175 -15.10 -11.63 -17.57
C GLY A 175 -14.47 -10.25 -17.34
N SER A 176 -15.31 -9.29 -16.96
CA SER A 176 -14.89 -7.94 -16.56
C SER A 176 -14.75 -7.84 -15.05
N VAL A 177 -13.79 -7.06 -14.59
CA VAL A 177 -13.64 -6.69 -13.19
C VAL A 177 -14.12 -5.24 -13.06
N ALA A 178 -15.27 -5.03 -12.41
CA ALA A 178 -15.92 -3.72 -12.31
C ALA A 178 -16.06 -3.22 -10.86
N ALA A 179 -16.28 -4.14 -9.91
CA ALA A 179 -16.37 -3.83 -8.48
C ALA A 179 -15.00 -3.66 -7.84
N LEU A 180 -13.97 -4.29 -8.40
CA LEU A 180 -12.59 -4.22 -7.90
C LEU A 180 -11.71 -3.32 -8.78
N VAL A 181 -10.67 -2.78 -8.14
CA VAL A 181 -9.49 -2.22 -8.81
C VAL A 181 -8.43 -3.31 -8.81
N VAL A 182 -7.98 -3.76 -9.99
CA VAL A 182 -7.06 -4.90 -10.10
C VAL A 182 -5.95 -4.58 -11.11
N SER A 183 -4.71 -4.69 -10.68
CA SER A 183 -3.55 -4.66 -11.58
C SER A 183 -3.27 -6.07 -12.15
N PRO A 184 -2.82 -6.16 -13.39
CA PRO A 184 -2.65 -5.09 -14.39
C PRO A 184 -3.89 -4.86 -15.27
N LEU A 185 -5.11 -5.15 -14.79
CA LEU A 185 -6.33 -5.14 -15.60
C LEU A 185 -6.92 -3.73 -15.79
N ASN A 186 -7.35 -3.10 -14.69
CA ASN A 186 -8.09 -1.83 -14.71
C ASN A 186 -7.55 -0.77 -13.73
N ALA A 187 -6.56 -1.09 -12.91
CA ALA A 187 -6.10 -0.23 -11.80
C ALA A 187 -5.70 1.17 -12.29
N ARG A 188 -4.82 1.28 -13.28
CA ARG A 188 -4.39 2.57 -13.84
C ARG A 188 -5.58 3.41 -14.29
N ALA A 189 -6.49 2.83 -15.06
CA ALA A 189 -7.64 3.56 -15.58
C ALA A 189 -8.59 4.02 -14.47
N SER A 190 -8.77 3.19 -13.44
CA SER A 190 -9.62 3.48 -12.28
C SER A 190 -9.05 4.63 -11.44
N LEU A 191 -7.74 4.61 -11.13
CA LEU A 191 -7.08 5.68 -10.39
C LEU A 191 -7.04 6.99 -11.17
N LEU A 192 -6.71 6.95 -12.47
CA LEU A 192 -6.74 8.15 -13.31
C LEU A 192 -8.12 8.76 -13.40
N ARG A 193 -9.17 7.93 -13.48
CA ARG A 193 -10.57 8.39 -13.47
C ARG A 193 -10.92 9.05 -12.14
N LEU A 194 -10.58 8.41 -11.00
CA LEU A 194 -10.84 8.97 -9.66
C LEU A 194 -10.18 10.33 -9.48
N ILE A 195 -8.90 10.47 -9.88
CA ILE A 195 -8.17 11.75 -9.85
C ILE A 195 -8.79 12.77 -10.82
N GLY A 196 -9.21 12.30 -12.00
CA GLY A 196 -9.75 13.15 -13.06
C GLY A 196 -11.11 13.78 -12.73
N VAL A 197 -11.96 13.09 -11.97
CA VAL A 197 -13.32 13.59 -11.63
C VAL A 197 -13.31 14.56 -10.45
N ALA A 198 -12.24 14.61 -9.67
CA ALA A 198 -12.13 15.52 -8.52
C ALA A 198 -12.24 16.99 -8.93
N ARG A 199 -13.03 17.76 -8.15
CA ARG A 199 -13.34 19.18 -8.38
C ARG A 199 -12.87 20.11 -7.27
N ARG A 200 -12.72 19.60 -6.03
CA ARG A 200 -12.40 20.40 -4.85
C ARG A 200 -11.16 19.93 -4.13
N THR A 201 -11.10 18.65 -3.80
CA THR A 201 -10.03 18.09 -2.96
C THR A 201 -9.60 16.71 -3.42
N LEU A 202 -8.30 16.45 -3.32
CA LEU A 202 -7.70 15.13 -3.36
C LEU A 202 -6.80 14.96 -2.14
N GLU A 203 -7.04 13.91 -1.37
CA GLU A 203 -6.19 13.50 -0.26
C GLU A 203 -5.57 12.14 -0.60
N VAL A 204 -4.26 12.08 -0.63
CA VAL A 204 -3.51 10.96 -1.17
C VAL A 204 -2.58 10.38 -0.11
N TYR A 205 -2.75 9.12 0.23
CA TYR A 205 -1.73 8.32 0.87
C TYR A 205 -0.95 7.55 -0.19
N ALA A 206 0.35 7.68 -0.21
CA ALA A 206 1.23 6.95 -1.11
C ALA A 206 2.54 6.57 -0.42
N GLU A 207 2.87 5.27 -0.41
CA GLU A 207 4.19 4.83 0.01
C GLU A 207 5.26 5.35 -0.95
N GLU A 208 5.00 5.24 -2.25
CA GLU A 208 5.88 5.69 -3.32
C GLU A 208 5.11 6.30 -4.50
N THR A 209 5.77 7.20 -5.24
CA THR A 209 5.23 7.85 -6.44
C THR A 209 6.27 7.82 -7.56
N TYR A 210 6.13 6.87 -8.49
CA TYR A 210 7.04 6.66 -9.63
C TYR A 210 6.28 6.49 -10.95
N ASP A 211 4.98 6.82 -10.98
CA ASP A 211 4.18 6.73 -12.20
C ASP A 211 3.91 8.10 -12.79
N ARG A 212 4.50 8.36 -13.96
CA ARG A 212 4.40 9.65 -14.65
C ARG A 212 2.97 10.04 -15.03
N GLN A 213 2.10 9.07 -15.32
CA GLN A 213 0.71 9.38 -15.69
C GLN A 213 -0.08 9.80 -14.45
N ILE A 214 0.11 9.13 -13.32
CA ILE A 214 -0.51 9.51 -12.04
C ILE A 214 0.03 10.89 -11.59
N GLU A 215 1.35 11.10 -11.65
CA GLU A 215 1.97 12.40 -11.31
C GLU A 215 1.41 13.53 -12.18
N ALA A 216 1.30 13.30 -13.49
CA ALA A 216 0.70 14.27 -14.43
C ALA A 216 -0.77 14.53 -14.14
N ALA A 217 -1.53 13.49 -13.73
CA ALA A 217 -2.95 13.62 -13.37
C ALA A 217 -3.13 14.45 -12.08
N LEU A 218 -2.29 14.24 -11.05
CA LEU A 218 -2.27 15.04 -9.82
C LEU A 218 -1.92 16.50 -10.12
N ALA A 219 -0.88 16.74 -10.93
CA ALA A 219 -0.51 18.08 -11.38
C ALA A 219 -1.65 18.75 -12.20
N ALA A 220 -2.34 17.99 -13.05
CA ALA A 220 -3.49 18.49 -13.79
C ALA A 220 -4.68 18.83 -12.87
N ALA A 221 -4.89 18.07 -11.79
CA ALA A 221 -5.89 18.39 -10.78
C ALA A 221 -5.60 19.72 -10.09
N VAL A 222 -4.34 19.98 -9.71
CA VAL A 222 -3.92 21.30 -9.17
C VAL A 222 -4.22 22.43 -10.17
N ARG A 223 -3.87 22.25 -11.46
CA ARG A 223 -4.18 23.26 -12.50
C ARG A 223 -5.69 23.52 -12.69
N ARG A 224 -6.53 22.54 -12.37
CA ARG A 224 -8.00 22.71 -12.35
C ARG A 224 -8.52 23.44 -11.10
N GLY A 225 -7.64 23.79 -10.16
CA GLY A 225 -8.00 24.42 -8.90
C GLY A 225 -8.35 23.44 -7.78
N VAL A 226 -8.10 22.13 -7.97
CA VAL A 226 -8.28 21.12 -6.93
C VAL A 226 -7.16 21.24 -5.89
N ARG A 227 -7.51 21.30 -4.61
CA ARG A 227 -6.54 21.22 -3.51
C ARG A 227 -6.05 19.77 -3.38
N VAL A 228 -4.79 19.53 -3.76
CA VAL A 228 -4.18 18.20 -3.68
C VAL A 228 -3.22 18.15 -2.50
N ARG A 229 -3.48 17.26 -1.54
CA ARG A 229 -2.65 16.98 -0.36
C ARG A 229 -2.17 15.53 -0.41
N MET A 230 -0.92 15.30 -0.08
CA MET A 230 -0.31 13.96 -0.08
C MET A 230 0.47 13.72 1.21
N VAL A 231 0.21 12.57 1.85
CA VAL A 231 1.01 12.03 2.94
C VAL A 231 1.78 10.82 2.39
N THR A 232 3.11 10.85 2.48
CA THR A 232 3.99 9.87 1.83
C THR A 232 5.22 9.55 2.67
N THR A 233 5.97 8.50 2.31
CA THR A 233 7.30 8.23 2.86
C THR A 233 8.40 9.12 2.26
N GLY A 234 8.10 9.82 1.17
CA GLY A 234 9.07 10.60 0.41
C GLY A 234 9.77 9.81 -0.70
N GLN A 235 9.35 8.58 -0.98
CA GLN A 235 9.86 7.80 -2.11
C GLN A 235 9.18 8.23 -3.40
N GLY A 236 9.98 8.55 -4.43
CA GLY A 236 9.48 8.97 -5.74
C GLY A 236 9.87 10.39 -6.11
N ASP A 237 9.19 10.96 -7.08
CA ASP A 237 9.47 12.33 -7.57
C ASP A 237 8.63 13.38 -6.81
N VAL A 238 8.74 13.36 -5.47
CA VAL A 238 8.02 14.27 -4.58
C VAL A 238 8.30 15.74 -4.94
N ALA A 239 9.54 16.07 -5.26
CA ALA A 239 9.92 17.44 -5.62
C ALA A 239 9.20 17.95 -6.88
N THR A 240 8.93 17.08 -7.84
CA THR A 240 8.16 17.43 -9.04
C THR A 240 6.69 17.67 -8.70
N LEU A 241 6.11 16.86 -7.81
CA LEU A 241 4.75 17.06 -7.33
C LEU A 241 4.60 18.38 -6.54
N GLU A 242 5.55 18.68 -5.64
CA GLU A 242 5.58 19.96 -4.90
C GLU A 242 5.66 21.16 -5.85
N ARG A 243 6.54 21.12 -6.87
CA ARG A 243 6.64 22.17 -7.91
C ARG A 243 5.35 22.33 -8.72
N ALA A 244 4.60 21.25 -8.89
CA ALA A 244 3.30 21.29 -9.55
C ALA A 244 2.17 21.82 -8.64
N GLY A 245 2.46 22.14 -7.37
CA GLY A 245 1.52 22.69 -6.41
C GLY A 245 0.81 21.64 -5.54
N VAL A 246 1.23 20.37 -5.58
CA VAL A 246 0.77 19.37 -4.62
C VAL A 246 1.38 19.67 -3.25
N GLN A 247 0.55 19.75 -2.22
CA GLN A 247 1.01 19.88 -0.86
C GLN A 247 1.44 18.52 -0.32
N VAL A 248 2.69 18.38 0.14
CA VAL A 248 3.24 17.09 0.54
C VAL A 248 3.72 17.12 1.99
N VAL A 249 3.38 16.07 2.72
CA VAL A 249 3.88 15.75 4.05
C VAL A 249 4.59 14.41 4.02
N ILE A 250 5.85 14.38 4.45
CA ILE A 250 6.64 13.16 4.57
C ILE A 250 6.53 12.65 6.00
N ARG A 251 6.09 11.39 6.17
CA ARG A 251 5.94 10.73 7.45
C ARG A 251 6.69 9.41 7.51
N GLN A 252 7.33 9.17 8.67
CA GLN A 252 8.02 7.92 8.97
C GLN A 252 7.46 7.22 10.22
N ALA A 253 6.64 7.94 11.01
CA ALA A 253 5.96 7.39 12.18
C ALA A 253 4.55 8.02 12.29
N PRO A 254 3.49 7.24 12.07
CA PRO A 254 3.53 5.87 11.52
C PRO A 254 4.20 5.82 10.14
N TYR A 255 4.82 4.69 9.80
CA TYR A 255 5.34 4.50 8.43
C TYR A 255 4.19 4.41 7.44
N ILE A 256 4.22 5.23 6.41
CA ILE A 256 3.12 5.28 5.43
C ILE A 256 3.28 4.14 4.43
N HIS A 257 2.59 3.05 4.69
CA HIS A 257 2.47 1.94 3.74
C HIS A 257 1.08 1.89 3.10
N ALA A 258 0.17 2.73 3.55
CA ALA A 258 -1.16 2.91 2.97
C ALA A 258 -1.11 3.40 1.52
N LYS A 259 -2.05 2.93 0.71
CA LYS A 259 -2.37 3.41 -0.64
C LYS A 259 -3.85 3.73 -0.65
N ALA A 260 -4.18 5.01 -0.54
CA ALA A 260 -5.56 5.48 -0.54
C ALA A 260 -5.67 6.86 -1.19
N ILE A 261 -6.77 7.11 -1.87
CA ILE A 261 -7.07 8.39 -2.50
C ILE A 261 -8.52 8.77 -2.20
N VAL A 262 -8.73 9.86 -1.47
CA VAL A 262 -10.07 10.44 -1.26
C VAL A 262 -10.28 11.57 -2.26
N ALA A 263 -11.37 11.50 -3.02
CA ALA A 263 -11.77 12.52 -3.98
C ALA A 263 -13.05 13.23 -3.50
N ASP A 264 -12.97 14.53 -3.27
CA ASP A 264 -14.09 15.44 -2.93
C ASP A 264 -14.95 15.00 -1.74
N GLN A 265 -14.47 14.15 -0.85
CA GLN A 265 -15.24 13.51 0.23
C GLN A 265 -16.44 12.70 -0.29
N ARG A 266 -16.35 12.17 -1.50
CA ARG A 266 -17.43 11.44 -2.17
C ARG A 266 -17.05 10.03 -2.59
N ALA A 267 -15.76 9.78 -2.79
CA ALA A 267 -15.24 8.48 -3.12
C ALA A 267 -13.84 8.30 -2.53
N VAL A 268 -13.53 7.08 -2.13
CA VAL A 268 -12.22 6.72 -1.63
C VAL A 268 -11.74 5.43 -2.30
N PHE A 269 -10.52 5.48 -2.82
CA PHE A 269 -9.77 4.28 -3.20
C PHE A 269 -8.99 3.77 -1.98
N ILE A 270 -9.02 2.45 -1.75
CA ILE A 270 -8.18 1.73 -0.79
C ILE A 270 -7.71 0.46 -1.47
N GLY A 271 -6.39 0.21 -1.52
CA GLY A 271 -5.86 -0.98 -2.18
C GLY A 271 -4.37 -1.19 -1.95
N SER A 272 -3.85 -2.21 -2.60
CA SER A 272 -2.43 -2.55 -2.52
C SER A 272 -1.58 -1.81 -3.56
N GLU A 273 -2.19 -1.12 -4.49
CA GLU A 273 -1.57 -0.46 -5.63
C GLU A 273 -0.70 0.73 -5.20
N ASN A 274 0.60 0.59 -5.35
CA ASN A 274 1.51 1.73 -5.30
C ASN A 274 1.34 2.61 -6.54
N LEU A 275 1.61 3.91 -6.41
CA LEU A 275 1.57 4.85 -7.53
C LEU A 275 2.85 4.72 -8.38
N SER A 276 3.13 3.50 -8.84
CA SER A 276 4.28 3.16 -9.69
C SER A 276 3.85 2.32 -10.89
N SER A 277 4.55 2.46 -12.01
CA SER A 277 4.25 1.70 -13.23
C SER A 277 4.42 0.18 -13.03
N THR A 278 5.35 -0.24 -12.18
CA THR A 278 5.50 -1.65 -11.81
C THR A 278 4.23 -2.17 -11.13
N SER A 279 3.72 -1.43 -10.15
CA SER A 279 2.49 -1.81 -9.42
C SER A 279 1.27 -1.81 -10.34
N LEU A 280 1.11 -0.79 -11.18
CA LEU A 280 -0.10 -0.62 -11.98
C LEU A 280 -0.14 -1.51 -13.23
N ASP A 281 1.03 -1.90 -13.79
CA ASP A 281 1.09 -2.57 -15.09
C ASP A 281 1.71 -3.97 -15.05
N GLN A 282 2.43 -4.35 -13.97
CA GLN A 282 3.20 -5.60 -13.94
C GLN A 282 2.90 -6.49 -12.75
N ASN A 283 2.46 -5.93 -11.63
CA ASN A 283 2.09 -6.68 -10.44
C ASN A 283 0.65 -7.22 -10.53
N ARG A 284 0.36 -8.22 -9.69
CA ARG A 284 -0.99 -8.48 -9.22
C ARG A 284 -1.24 -7.64 -7.98
N GLU A 285 -2.18 -6.70 -8.06
CA GLU A 285 -2.66 -5.87 -6.96
C GLU A 285 -4.19 -5.96 -6.88
N MET A 286 -4.76 -5.54 -5.74
CA MET A 286 -6.20 -5.49 -5.54
C MET A 286 -6.59 -4.33 -4.63
N GLY A 287 -7.63 -3.61 -5.02
CA GLY A 287 -8.23 -2.50 -4.27
C GLY A 287 -9.70 -2.30 -4.60
N LEU A 288 -10.28 -1.29 -3.96
CA LEU A 288 -11.68 -0.90 -4.08
C LEU A 288 -11.81 0.61 -4.26
N VAL A 289 -12.82 1.07 -5.00
CA VAL A 289 -13.31 2.44 -4.93
C VAL A 289 -14.66 2.43 -4.25
N LEU A 290 -14.74 3.03 -3.08
CA LEU A 290 -15.90 3.06 -2.20
C LEU A 290 -16.52 4.45 -2.16
N THR A 291 -17.84 4.51 -2.01
CA THR A 291 -18.63 5.75 -1.86
C THR A 291 -19.30 5.86 -0.49
N GLU A 292 -19.19 4.86 0.33
CA GLU A 292 -19.76 4.79 1.65
C GLU A 292 -19.10 5.81 2.59
N THR A 293 -19.91 6.60 3.24
CA THR A 293 -19.46 7.65 4.17
C THR A 293 -18.55 7.10 5.27
N ALA A 294 -18.80 5.88 5.74
CA ALA A 294 -17.97 5.25 6.76
C ALA A 294 -16.53 5.02 6.27
N ALA A 295 -16.34 4.58 5.03
CA ALA A 295 -15.02 4.36 4.43
C ALA A 295 -14.29 5.69 4.21
N ILE A 296 -14.98 6.67 3.66
CA ILE A 296 -14.44 8.01 3.44
C ILE A 296 -13.98 8.64 4.75
N ASN A 297 -14.86 8.66 5.77
CA ASN A 297 -14.56 9.24 7.08
C ASN A 297 -13.39 8.55 7.79
N ALA A 298 -13.27 7.22 7.67
CA ALA A 298 -12.15 6.48 8.26
C ALA A 298 -10.80 6.94 7.69
N VAL A 299 -10.72 7.09 6.36
CA VAL A 299 -9.49 7.54 5.71
C VAL A 299 -9.22 9.02 5.98
N GLU A 300 -10.24 9.89 5.92
CA GLU A 300 -10.08 11.33 6.19
C GLU A 300 -9.67 11.62 7.64
N THR A 301 -10.23 10.88 8.60
CA THR A 301 -9.86 11.03 10.02
C THR A 301 -8.38 10.69 10.22
N ALA A 302 -7.92 9.56 9.65
CA ALA A 302 -6.52 9.18 9.69
C ALA A 302 -5.64 10.21 8.94
N PHE A 303 -6.11 10.69 7.78
CA PHE A 303 -5.38 11.66 6.98
C PHE A 303 -5.23 12.99 7.74
N ALA A 304 -6.27 13.48 8.37
CA ALA A 304 -6.22 14.71 9.18
C ALA A 304 -5.21 14.60 10.33
N ALA A 305 -5.19 13.46 11.03
CA ALA A 305 -4.23 13.19 12.10
C ALA A 305 -2.78 13.13 11.59
N ASP A 306 -2.56 12.43 10.49
CA ASP A 306 -1.23 12.29 9.89
C ASP A 306 -0.79 13.60 9.20
N TRP A 307 -1.71 14.46 8.78
CA TRP A 307 -1.43 15.77 8.22
C TRP A 307 -1.01 16.80 9.26
N GLN A 308 -1.67 16.84 10.42
CA GLN A 308 -1.49 17.88 11.45
C GLN A 308 -0.15 17.80 12.20
N GLY A 309 0.55 16.71 12.16
CA GLY A 309 1.83 16.53 12.87
C GLY A 309 3.02 17.27 12.25
N VAL A 310 2.83 18.01 11.17
CA VAL A 310 3.82 18.90 10.57
C VAL A 310 3.20 20.29 10.54
N ALA A 311 3.73 21.22 11.34
CA ALA A 311 3.31 22.60 11.31
C ALA A 311 3.45 23.12 9.86
N THR A 312 2.33 23.21 9.15
CA THR A 312 2.27 23.90 7.87
C THR A 312 2.49 25.38 8.19
N ALA A 313 3.61 25.94 7.74
CA ALA A 313 3.68 27.37 7.56
C ALA A 313 2.62 27.72 6.51
N ALA A 314 1.42 28.11 6.94
CA ALA A 314 0.46 28.75 6.07
C ALA A 314 1.13 29.97 5.43
N PRO A 315 0.85 30.32 4.17
CA PRO A 315 1.20 31.63 3.65
C PRO A 315 0.39 32.64 4.45
N GLY A 316 1.00 33.18 5.50
CA GLY A 316 0.40 34.21 6.35
C GLY A 316 0.28 35.49 5.57
N THR A 317 -0.91 36.06 5.57
CA THR A 317 -1.14 37.49 5.35
C THR A 317 -0.16 38.27 6.24
N PRO A 318 0.59 39.26 5.75
CA PRO A 318 1.57 39.97 6.55
C PRO A 318 0.84 40.84 7.62
N GLU A 319 1.01 40.47 8.87
CA GLU A 319 0.70 41.37 9.98
C GLU A 319 1.90 42.28 10.24
N PRO A 320 1.78 43.59 10.27
CA PRO A 320 2.91 44.50 10.42
C PRO A 320 3.32 44.56 11.90
N GLY A 321 4.53 44.10 12.20
CA GLY A 321 5.22 44.46 13.43
C GLY A 321 5.56 43.37 14.41
N ARG A 322 6.37 42.37 13.97
CA ARG A 322 7.27 41.64 14.87
C ARG A 322 8.33 40.92 14.06
N THR A 323 9.56 41.34 14.21
CA THR A 323 10.72 40.67 13.60
C THR A 323 11.08 39.42 14.40
N PRO A 324 10.88 38.22 13.85
CA PRO A 324 11.62 37.03 14.31
C PRO A 324 12.78 36.83 13.36
N ALA A 325 13.97 36.66 13.88
CA ALA A 325 15.13 36.24 13.13
C ALA A 325 14.88 34.84 12.49
N THR A 326 14.45 34.81 11.27
CA THR A 326 14.24 33.57 10.49
C THR A 326 15.53 33.29 9.73
N ALA A 327 16.35 32.36 10.25
CA ALA A 327 17.43 31.78 9.47
C ALA A 327 16.83 30.83 8.43
N THR A 328 16.37 31.37 7.31
CA THR A 328 16.11 30.62 6.08
C THR A 328 17.47 30.35 5.42
N GLY A 329 18.13 29.25 5.82
CA GLY A 329 19.41 28.81 5.25
C GLY A 329 19.25 27.47 4.55
N THR A 330 19.79 27.37 3.32
CA THR A 330 19.96 26.09 2.63
C THR A 330 21.02 25.26 3.39
N LEU A 331 20.70 23.96 3.66
CA LEU A 331 21.71 23.04 4.17
C LEU A 331 22.70 22.71 3.07
N ARG A 332 23.98 22.85 3.36
CA ARG A 332 25.03 22.35 2.46
C ARG A 332 25.16 20.83 2.72
N VAL A 333 24.96 20.03 1.69
CA VAL A 333 25.09 18.57 1.74
C VAL A 333 26.20 18.14 0.80
N GLN A 334 27.28 17.58 1.32
CA GLN A 334 28.36 16.99 0.54
C GLN A 334 28.20 15.47 0.52
N VAL A 335 28.28 14.86 -0.66
CA VAL A 335 28.08 13.41 -0.81
C VAL A 335 29.31 12.77 -1.45
N ARG A 336 29.71 11.61 -0.97
CA ARG A 336 30.80 10.78 -1.51
C ARG A 336 30.36 9.34 -1.61
N VAL A 337 30.85 8.62 -2.62
CA VAL A 337 30.65 7.18 -2.80
C VAL A 337 31.98 6.48 -2.85
N ARG A 338 32.14 5.39 -2.11
CA ARG A 338 33.36 4.58 -2.08
C ARG A 338 33.04 3.08 -2.00
N PRO A 339 33.78 2.20 -2.70
CA PRO A 339 34.75 2.54 -3.74
C PRO A 339 34.09 3.22 -4.96
N ASN A 340 34.88 3.94 -5.74
CA ASN A 340 34.46 4.51 -7.02
C ASN A 340 35.65 4.42 -7.99
N PRO A 341 35.61 3.58 -9.02
CA PRO A 341 34.48 2.73 -9.41
C PRO A 341 34.14 1.63 -8.39
N THR A 342 32.92 1.11 -8.46
CA THR A 342 32.46 -0.05 -7.70
C THR A 342 32.04 -1.18 -8.64
N SER A 343 31.99 -2.41 -8.17
CA SER A 343 31.55 -3.57 -8.95
C SER A 343 30.33 -4.23 -8.33
N ASP A 344 29.61 -5.03 -9.11
CA ASP A 344 28.54 -5.88 -8.61
C ASP A 344 29.08 -6.79 -7.49
N GLY A 345 28.34 -6.92 -6.39
CA GLY A 345 28.77 -7.70 -5.21
C GLY A 345 29.73 -6.95 -4.26
N THR A 346 30.29 -5.79 -4.65
CA THR A 346 31.20 -5.03 -3.79
C THR A 346 30.45 -4.16 -2.78
N LEU A 347 30.80 -4.26 -1.49
CA LEU A 347 30.26 -3.37 -0.46
C LEU A 347 30.60 -1.91 -0.78
N THR A 348 29.60 -1.11 -1.07
CA THR A 348 29.73 0.28 -1.47
C THR A 348 29.10 1.17 -0.41
N THR A 349 29.71 2.31 -0.09
CA THR A 349 29.22 3.23 0.94
C THR A 349 29.00 4.61 0.35
N VAL A 350 27.81 5.18 0.55
CA VAL A 350 27.52 6.61 0.41
C VAL A 350 27.74 7.28 1.75
N THR A 351 28.57 8.29 1.81
CA THR A 351 28.75 9.16 2.98
C THR A 351 28.26 10.56 2.63
N ALA A 352 27.46 11.15 3.53
CA ALA A 352 27.06 12.54 3.42
C ALA A 352 27.50 13.32 4.64
N THR A 353 27.88 14.58 4.43
CA THR A 353 28.24 15.53 5.49
C THR A 353 27.38 16.78 5.35
N THR A 354 26.70 17.17 6.44
CA THR A 354 25.86 18.36 6.54
C THR A 354 25.83 18.86 7.99
N ALA A 355 24.79 19.55 8.43
CA ALA A 355 24.67 19.96 9.84
C ALA A 355 24.42 18.74 10.78
N PRO A 356 24.89 18.78 12.04
CA PRO A 356 24.56 17.78 13.04
C PRO A 356 23.04 17.66 13.27
N ARG A 357 22.57 16.45 13.60
CA ARG A 357 21.14 16.13 13.84
C ARG A 357 20.22 16.40 12.66
N ALA A 358 20.75 16.52 11.44
CA ALA A 358 19.93 16.59 10.24
C ALA A 358 19.37 15.22 9.88
N GLN A 359 18.10 15.16 9.54
CA GLN A 359 17.45 13.95 9.04
C GLN A 359 17.74 13.83 7.54
N CYS A 360 18.37 12.74 7.13
CA CYS A 360 18.80 12.55 5.74
C CYS A 360 18.28 11.23 5.16
N SER A 361 17.96 11.24 3.88
CA SER A 361 17.67 10.06 3.06
C SER A 361 18.63 10.00 1.86
N VAL A 362 18.79 8.80 1.30
CA VAL A 362 19.64 8.58 0.12
C VAL A 362 18.87 7.82 -0.96
N VAL A 363 19.07 8.25 -2.20
CA VAL A 363 18.56 7.55 -3.39
C VAL A 363 19.74 7.29 -4.32
N VAL A 364 19.92 6.02 -4.71
CA VAL A 364 20.94 5.61 -5.70
C VAL A 364 20.25 5.23 -6.99
N ARG A 365 20.59 5.91 -8.09
CA ARG A 365 20.07 5.64 -9.44
C ARG A 365 21.20 5.14 -10.35
N TYR A 366 20.98 4.01 -11.00
CA TYR A 366 21.93 3.38 -11.93
C TYR A 366 21.79 3.90 -13.37
N ALA A 367 22.73 3.56 -14.22
CA ALA A 367 22.74 3.93 -15.65
C ALA A 367 21.49 3.48 -16.42
N SER A 368 20.87 2.38 -16.00
CA SER A 368 19.59 1.89 -16.54
C SER A 368 18.38 2.78 -16.23
N GLY A 369 18.55 3.81 -15.38
CA GLY A 369 17.45 4.60 -14.84
C GLY A 369 16.76 3.97 -13.64
N HIS A 370 17.07 2.73 -13.30
CA HIS A 370 16.51 2.08 -12.11
C HIS A 370 17.13 2.62 -10.81
N THR A 371 16.30 2.77 -9.80
CA THR A 371 16.73 3.13 -8.44
C THR A 371 17.12 1.87 -7.66
N SER A 372 18.20 1.97 -6.88
CA SER A 372 18.58 0.87 -5.99
C SER A 372 17.52 0.63 -4.93
N GLY A 373 17.05 -0.57 -4.86
CA GLY A 373 16.09 -0.95 -3.86
C GLY A 373 16.70 -1.60 -2.62
N SER A 374 17.97 -1.43 -2.39
CA SER A 374 18.61 -1.96 -1.19
C SER A 374 17.97 -1.39 0.07
N ARG A 375 17.51 -2.28 0.98
CA ARG A 375 16.96 -1.90 2.30
C ARG A 375 17.92 -1.04 3.12
N PHE A 376 19.22 -1.17 2.88
CA PHE A 376 20.27 -0.43 3.59
C PHE A 376 20.35 1.05 3.16
N LEU A 377 19.73 1.39 2.02
CA LEU A 377 19.59 2.77 1.52
C LEU A 377 18.24 3.39 1.89
N GLN A 378 17.34 2.64 2.52
CA GLN A 378 15.99 3.11 2.83
C GLN A 378 15.90 3.80 4.20
N GLY A 379 14.90 4.66 4.34
CA GLY A 379 14.55 5.36 5.57
C GLY A 379 15.38 6.62 5.80
N LEU A 380 14.87 7.45 6.71
CA LEU A 380 15.57 8.60 7.24
C LEU A 380 16.56 8.15 8.31
N LYS A 381 17.76 8.72 8.30
CA LYS A 381 18.74 8.57 9.35
C LYS A 381 19.18 9.95 9.82
N GLU A 382 19.55 10.06 11.08
CA GLU A 382 20.07 11.27 11.65
C GLU A 382 21.60 11.34 11.51
N THR A 383 22.12 12.50 11.15
CA THR A 383 23.57 12.75 11.17
C THR A 383 24.09 12.78 12.61
N ASP A 384 25.30 12.30 12.80
CA ASP A 384 25.99 12.34 14.08
C ASP A 384 26.35 13.78 14.54
N SER A 385 27.04 13.89 15.68
CA SER A 385 27.48 15.17 16.23
C SER A 385 28.49 15.93 15.36
N ALA A 386 29.13 15.23 14.41
CA ALA A 386 30.01 15.82 13.40
C ALA A 386 29.27 16.18 12.11
N GLY A 387 27.96 15.96 12.04
CA GLY A 387 27.14 16.18 10.86
C GLY A 387 27.36 15.13 9.77
N THR A 388 27.83 13.94 10.11
CA THR A 388 28.16 12.88 9.15
C THR A 388 27.16 11.72 9.24
N ILE A 389 26.88 11.10 8.10
CA ILE A 389 26.01 9.95 7.99
C ILE A 389 26.45 9.06 6.82
N ALA A 390 26.24 7.74 6.97
CA ALA A 390 26.62 6.79 5.93
C ALA A 390 25.55 5.69 5.73
N TRP A 391 25.49 5.23 4.48
CA TRP A 391 24.72 4.07 4.05
C TRP A 391 25.65 3.15 3.26
N SER A 392 25.64 1.87 3.61
CA SER A 392 26.42 0.86 2.91
C SER A 392 25.49 -0.17 2.30
N TRP A 393 25.73 -0.51 1.06
CA TRP A 393 24.97 -1.52 0.32
C TRP A 393 25.88 -2.24 -0.68
N THR A 394 25.39 -3.36 -1.18
CA THR A 394 26.05 -4.08 -2.26
C THR A 394 25.24 -3.85 -3.54
N PRO A 395 25.79 -3.21 -4.59
CA PRO A 395 25.12 -3.11 -5.86
C PRO A 395 24.79 -4.50 -6.39
N ALA A 396 23.52 -4.75 -6.69
CA ALA A 396 23.03 -5.98 -7.29
C ALA A 396 22.39 -5.63 -8.64
N THR A 397 23.19 -5.12 -9.55
CA THR A 397 22.72 -4.66 -10.85
C THR A 397 23.54 -5.28 -11.96
N ARG A 398 22.88 -5.74 -13.01
CA ARG A 398 23.53 -6.13 -14.25
C ARG A 398 23.86 -4.93 -15.14
N THR A 399 23.50 -3.73 -14.73
CA THR A 399 23.68 -2.50 -15.49
C THR A 399 25.00 -1.86 -15.08
N ARG A 400 25.96 -1.88 -15.98
CA ARG A 400 27.23 -1.18 -15.86
C ARG A 400 27.09 0.26 -16.33
N GLY A 401 27.94 1.15 -15.84
CA GLY A 401 28.00 2.54 -16.28
C GLY A 401 27.83 3.56 -15.17
N ALA A 402 27.56 4.80 -15.55
CA ALA A 402 27.44 5.93 -14.62
C ALA A 402 26.18 5.80 -13.74
N ALA A 403 26.38 5.98 -12.44
CA ALA A 403 25.33 6.00 -11.45
C ALA A 403 25.40 7.27 -10.58
N THR A 404 24.32 7.60 -9.90
CA THR A 404 24.23 8.75 -9.00
C THR A 404 23.70 8.34 -7.64
N ALA A 405 24.29 8.92 -6.57
CA ALA A 405 23.74 8.89 -5.23
C ALA A 405 23.29 10.31 -4.84
N THR A 406 22.01 10.48 -4.59
CA THR A 406 21.41 11.75 -4.16
C THR A 406 21.05 11.64 -2.70
N VAL A 407 21.54 12.55 -1.86
CA VAL A 407 21.22 12.63 -0.43
C VAL A 407 20.47 13.92 -0.18
N SER A 408 19.27 13.79 0.39
CA SER A 408 18.42 14.91 0.81
C SER A 408 18.36 14.98 2.32
N CYS A 409 18.66 16.16 2.89
CA CYS A 409 18.71 16.38 4.33
C CYS A 409 17.81 17.53 4.76
N THR A 410 17.22 17.40 5.96
CA THR A 410 16.38 18.42 6.59
C THR A 410 16.81 18.64 8.04
N LEU A 411 16.79 19.90 8.49
CA LEU A 411 17.01 20.26 9.89
C LEU A 411 16.11 21.47 10.23
N GLY A 412 15.01 21.22 10.94
CA GLY A 412 13.93 22.19 11.11
C GLY A 412 13.37 22.63 9.75
N THR A 413 13.39 23.92 9.46
CA THR A 413 12.92 24.48 8.17
C THR A 413 14.00 24.48 7.06
N ARG A 414 15.26 24.19 7.40
CA ARG A 414 16.37 24.16 6.44
C ARG A 414 16.39 22.84 5.69
N ARG A 415 16.57 22.90 4.37
CA ARG A 415 16.69 21.73 3.50
C ARG A 415 17.92 21.85 2.61
N GLY A 416 18.51 20.72 2.22
CA GLY A 416 19.61 20.67 1.27
C GLY A 416 19.68 19.31 0.60
N THR A 417 20.22 19.32 -0.62
CA THR A 417 20.44 18.09 -1.40
C THR A 417 21.86 18.11 -1.96
N GLY A 418 22.55 16.98 -1.84
CA GLY A 418 23.84 16.73 -2.42
C GLY A 418 23.81 15.54 -3.36
N VAL A 419 24.65 15.54 -4.39
CA VAL A 419 24.73 14.47 -5.39
C VAL A 419 26.18 14.04 -5.58
N ALA A 420 26.43 12.73 -5.57
CA ALA A 420 27.68 12.14 -6.01
C ALA A 420 27.47 11.24 -7.23
N ARG A 421 28.36 11.35 -8.22
CA ARG A 421 28.42 10.44 -9.38
C ARG A 421 29.46 9.37 -9.13
N PHE A 422 29.16 8.15 -9.52
CA PHE A 422 30.08 7.02 -9.44
C PHE A 422 29.86 6.05 -10.61
N VAL A 423 30.75 5.11 -10.78
CA VAL A 423 30.69 4.14 -11.89
C VAL A 423 30.54 2.74 -11.33
N VAL A 424 29.62 1.95 -11.88
CA VAL A 424 29.49 0.51 -11.65
C VAL A 424 30.14 -0.22 -12.83
N GLN A 425 31.09 -1.11 -12.53
CA GLN A 425 31.87 -1.90 -13.51
C GLN A 425 31.37 -3.35 -13.60
#